data_c1272551a831c3a92b4679448d18a5eb
#
_entry.id   c1272551a831c3a92b4679448d18a5eb
#
_cell.length_a   1.000
_cell.length_b   1.000
_cell.length_c   1.000
_cell.angle_alpha   90.00
_cell.angle_beta   90.00
_cell.angle_gamma   90.00
#
_symmetry.space_group_name_H-M   'P 1'
#
loop_
_entity.id
_entity.type
_entity.pdbx_description
1 polymer ?
#
loop_
_entity_poly.entity_id
_entity_poly.type
_entity_poly.pdbx_seq_one_letter_code
_entity_poly.pdbx_strand_id
1 'polypeptide(L)'
;MRNAEYVKPRRALPAGDPFRTPRSAFRIEMVRLQKFLAEAGVASRRAGEQMILAGRVAVNGKTVGVLGTRVDPVHDAVAVDGKPVRAKRKIYVALNKPPGLVCSRKDEFERATIYELLPKEWGHLHSVGRLDFNSEGLLFLTNDGEFSLHLTHPRYGVHKKYVATVEGRVTGAMLGELTRGVFYLGEKLKAEKARLISASQSQSVVELEMAHGKYHEVRRLFESQRVTVKRLQRVQIGKIKLGELRPGKWRILTEPEISSLIS
;
A
#
# COMPACT_ATOMS: atom_id res chain seq x y z
N MET A 1 84.57 20.95 -12.21
CA MET A 1 83.94 19.66 -12.48
C MET A 1 82.56 19.73 -11.89
N ARG A 2 81.48 19.90 -12.67
CA ARG A 2 80.10 19.94 -12.24
C ARG A 2 79.40 18.69 -12.69
N ASN A 3 78.87 17.92 -11.74
CA ASN A 3 78.12 16.71 -12.01
C ASN A 3 76.78 17.08 -12.62
N ALA A 4 76.44 16.52 -13.78
CA ALA A 4 75.15 16.63 -14.40
C ALA A 4 74.27 15.49 -13.86
N GLU A 5 73.17 15.83 -13.16
CA GLU A 5 72.19 14.87 -12.75
C GLU A 5 71.30 14.46 -13.93
N TYR A 6 71.18 13.15 -14.13
CA TYR A 6 70.41 12.54 -15.17
C TYR A 6 68.90 12.43 -14.69
N VAL A 7 68.03 13.27 -15.24
CA VAL A 7 66.58 13.22 -14.96
C VAL A 7 65.96 12.17 -15.87
N LYS A 8 65.41 11.08 -15.27
CA LYS A 8 64.61 10.07 -15.98
C LYS A 8 63.28 10.67 -16.45
N PRO A 9 62.84 10.41 -17.71
CA PRO A 9 61.51 10.87 -18.17
C PRO A 9 60.36 10.13 -17.46
N ARG A 10 59.34 10.88 -17.02
CA ARG A 10 58.12 10.34 -16.45
C ARG A 10 57.35 9.55 -17.52
N ARG A 11 57.09 8.29 -17.22
CA ARG A 11 56.19 7.43 -18.01
C ARG A 11 54.81 8.02 -18.07
N ALA A 12 54.31 8.37 -19.26
CA ALA A 12 52.91 8.80 -19.49
C ALA A 12 51.98 7.62 -19.16
N LEU A 13 50.90 7.93 -18.39
CA LEU A 13 49.82 7.00 -18.13
C LEU A 13 49.03 6.78 -19.44
N PRO A 14 48.59 5.56 -19.76
CA PRO A 14 47.81 5.31 -20.95
C PRO A 14 46.47 6.06 -20.86
N ALA A 15 46.10 6.75 -21.95
CA ALA A 15 44.83 7.42 -22.14
C ALA A 15 43.67 6.41 -21.89
N GLY A 16 42.74 6.79 -21.05
CA GLY A 16 41.53 5.98 -20.77
C GLY A 16 40.78 5.73 -22.06
N ASP A 17 40.32 4.50 -22.22
CA ASP A 17 39.49 4.03 -23.33
C ASP A 17 38.20 4.88 -23.44
N PRO A 18 37.98 5.64 -24.53
CA PRO A 18 36.84 6.52 -24.71
C PRO A 18 35.52 5.74 -24.91
N PHE A 19 35.55 4.40 -25.02
CA PHE A 19 34.39 3.53 -25.19
C PHE A 19 33.95 2.81 -23.91
N ARG A 20 34.48 3.19 -22.75
CA ARG A 20 33.97 2.68 -21.48
C ARG A 20 32.62 3.38 -21.16
N THR A 21 31.60 2.97 -21.87
CA THR A 21 30.20 3.26 -21.44
C THR A 21 30.05 2.85 -19.99
N PRO A 22 29.56 3.73 -19.10
CA PRO A 22 29.22 3.32 -17.76
C PRO A 22 28.15 2.20 -17.90
N ARG A 23 28.52 0.98 -17.57
CA ARG A 23 27.53 -0.07 -17.30
C ARG A 23 26.68 0.44 -16.14
N SER A 24 25.61 1.15 -16.47
CA SER A 24 24.47 1.32 -15.60
C SER A 24 23.99 -0.09 -15.29
N ALA A 25 24.54 -0.65 -14.22
CA ALA A 25 24.07 -1.90 -13.67
C ALA A 25 22.66 -1.61 -13.16
N PHE A 26 21.64 -1.79 -14.01
CA PHE A 26 20.28 -1.99 -13.55
C PHE A 26 20.35 -3.16 -12.57
N ARG A 27 20.36 -2.84 -11.29
CA ARG A 27 20.36 -3.84 -10.23
C ARG A 27 19.00 -4.50 -10.28
N ILE A 28 18.91 -5.60 -11.03
CA ILE A 28 17.69 -6.40 -11.14
C ILE A 28 17.37 -6.87 -9.74
N GLU A 29 16.22 -6.41 -9.23
CA GLU A 29 15.80 -6.74 -7.88
C GLU A 29 15.18 -8.14 -7.87
N MET A 30 15.96 -9.11 -7.39
CA MET A 30 15.50 -10.47 -7.17
C MET A 30 14.32 -10.48 -6.19
N VAL A 31 13.19 -11.03 -6.61
CA VAL A 31 11.98 -11.12 -5.78
C VAL A 31 11.76 -12.54 -5.25
N ARG A 32 11.12 -12.68 -4.09
CA ARG A 32 10.74 -14.01 -3.59
C ARG A 32 9.72 -14.66 -4.53
N LEU A 33 9.89 -15.94 -4.82
CA LEU A 33 9.07 -16.68 -5.78
C LEU A 33 7.56 -16.59 -5.44
N GLN A 34 7.15 -16.73 -4.18
CA GLN A 34 5.76 -16.56 -3.77
C GLN A 34 5.24 -15.10 -3.96
N LYS A 35 6.13 -14.10 -3.89
CA LYS A 35 5.77 -12.71 -4.22
C LYS A 35 5.51 -12.57 -5.71
N PHE A 36 6.39 -13.12 -6.55
CA PHE A 36 6.23 -13.14 -8.01
C PHE A 36 4.91 -13.80 -8.43
N LEU A 37 4.58 -15.00 -7.87
CA LEU A 37 3.33 -15.70 -8.14
C LEU A 37 2.09 -14.87 -7.76
N ALA A 38 2.17 -14.13 -6.65
CA ALA A 38 1.07 -13.28 -6.20
C ALA A 38 0.89 -12.05 -7.09
N GLU A 39 1.97 -11.38 -7.50
CA GLU A 39 1.95 -10.22 -8.40
C GLU A 39 1.50 -10.63 -9.81
N ALA A 40 1.85 -11.82 -10.25
CA ALA A 40 1.35 -12.43 -11.48
C ALA A 40 -0.13 -12.86 -11.41
N GLY A 41 -0.74 -12.81 -10.23
CA GLY A 41 -2.16 -13.15 -10.03
C GLY A 41 -2.46 -14.66 -10.09
N VAL A 42 -1.45 -15.52 -9.87
CA VAL A 42 -1.61 -16.98 -9.84
C VAL A 42 -2.25 -17.42 -8.53
N ALA A 43 -1.74 -16.91 -7.40
CA ALA A 43 -2.19 -17.28 -6.06
C ALA A 43 -1.90 -16.18 -5.05
N SER A 44 -2.47 -16.25 -3.82
CA SER A 44 -1.98 -15.42 -2.72
C SER A 44 -0.54 -15.84 -2.33
N ARG A 45 0.22 -14.97 -1.63
CA ARG A 45 1.59 -15.31 -1.18
C ARG A 45 1.62 -16.63 -0.39
N ARG A 46 0.67 -16.83 0.55
CA ARG A 46 0.56 -18.06 1.34
C ARG A 46 0.19 -19.28 0.48
N ALA A 47 -0.75 -19.13 -0.45
CA ALA A 47 -1.08 -20.21 -1.38
C ALA A 47 0.08 -20.51 -2.34
N GLY A 48 0.84 -19.51 -2.77
CA GLY A 48 2.07 -19.68 -3.55
C GLY A 48 3.14 -20.44 -2.78
N GLU A 49 3.29 -20.23 -1.47
CA GLU A 49 4.18 -21.03 -0.60
C GLU A 49 3.75 -22.50 -0.58
N GLN A 50 2.46 -22.78 -0.46
CA GLN A 50 1.95 -24.17 -0.52
C GLN A 50 2.20 -24.82 -1.89
N MET A 51 2.04 -24.06 -2.99
CA MET A 51 2.35 -24.57 -4.34
C MET A 51 3.85 -24.89 -4.49
N ILE A 52 4.73 -24.08 -3.93
CA ILE A 52 6.19 -24.31 -3.95
C ILE A 52 6.52 -25.59 -3.16
N LEU A 53 6.00 -25.74 -1.94
CA LEU A 53 6.23 -26.92 -1.10
C LEU A 53 5.69 -28.20 -1.75
N ALA A 54 4.58 -28.10 -2.48
CA ALA A 54 3.98 -29.21 -3.23
C ALA A 54 4.73 -29.55 -4.53
N GLY A 55 5.85 -28.88 -4.85
CA GLY A 55 6.62 -29.13 -6.07
C GLY A 55 5.92 -28.74 -7.38
N ARG A 56 4.88 -27.91 -7.33
CA ARG A 56 4.09 -27.48 -8.48
C ARG A 56 4.70 -26.33 -9.27
N VAL A 57 5.77 -25.72 -8.73
CA VAL A 57 6.41 -24.53 -9.32
C VAL A 57 7.77 -24.91 -9.88
N ALA A 58 8.05 -24.52 -11.12
CA ALA A 58 9.33 -24.67 -11.75
C ALA A 58 9.94 -23.29 -12.09
N VAL A 59 11.27 -23.17 -11.98
CA VAL A 59 12.05 -22.00 -12.40
C VAL A 59 13.13 -22.52 -13.36
N ASN A 60 13.18 -21.95 -14.56
CA ASN A 60 14.12 -22.36 -15.62
C ASN A 60 14.10 -23.88 -15.88
N GLY A 61 12.89 -24.48 -15.89
CA GLY A 61 12.67 -25.90 -16.12
C GLY A 61 12.96 -26.81 -14.91
N LYS A 62 13.43 -26.29 -13.78
CA LYS A 62 13.72 -27.06 -12.56
C LYS A 62 12.64 -26.85 -11.52
N THR A 63 12.08 -27.93 -10.96
CA THR A 63 11.11 -27.87 -9.88
C THR A 63 11.72 -27.27 -8.62
N VAL A 64 11.02 -26.34 -8.01
CA VAL A 64 11.42 -25.65 -6.77
C VAL A 64 10.48 -26.07 -5.64
N GLY A 65 11.06 -26.65 -4.58
CA GLY A 65 10.34 -27.06 -3.35
C GLY A 65 10.77 -26.32 -2.09
N VAL A 66 11.63 -25.29 -2.21
CA VAL A 66 12.24 -24.59 -1.05
C VAL A 66 11.65 -23.20 -0.92
N LEU A 67 11.12 -22.89 0.28
CA LEU A 67 10.64 -21.54 0.61
C LEU A 67 11.81 -20.55 0.67
N GLY A 68 11.52 -19.30 0.33
CA GLY A 68 12.53 -18.24 0.29
C GLY A 68 13.29 -18.14 -1.03
N THR A 69 13.12 -19.08 -1.96
CA THR A 69 13.68 -18.99 -3.33
C THR A 69 13.35 -17.63 -3.94
N ARG A 70 14.36 -17.03 -4.58
CA ARG A 70 14.24 -15.77 -5.29
C ARG A 70 14.36 -15.99 -6.78
N VAL A 71 13.68 -15.17 -7.54
CA VAL A 71 13.66 -15.18 -9.01
C VAL A 71 13.91 -13.79 -9.55
N ASP A 72 14.52 -13.72 -10.72
CA ASP A 72 14.57 -12.54 -11.54
C ASP A 72 13.23 -12.45 -12.31
N PRO A 73 12.39 -11.42 -12.05
CA PRO A 73 11.09 -11.32 -12.70
C PRO A 73 11.15 -11.05 -14.21
N VAL A 74 12.32 -10.70 -14.74
CA VAL A 74 12.55 -10.36 -16.16
C VAL A 74 13.15 -11.53 -16.93
N HIS A 75 14.13 -12.23 -16.35
CA HIS A 75 14.91 -13.22 -17.06
C HIS A 75 14.58 -14.68 -16.69
N ASP A 76 14.03 -14.93 -15.49
CA ASP A 76 13.71 -16.31 -15.11
C ASP A 76 12.36 -16.76 -15.69
N ALA A 77 12.36 -17.95 -16.31
CA ALA A 77 11.16 -18.61 -16.80
C ALA A 77 10.47 -19.35 -15.63
N VAL A 78 9.38 -18.79 -15.11
CA VAL A 78 8.59 -19.44 -14.06
C VAL A 78 7.39 -20.16 -14.67
N ALA A 79 7.12 -21.39 -14.19
CA ALA A 79 5.94 -22.17 -14.57
C ALA A 79 5.24 -22.75 -13.33
N VAL A 80 3.93 -22.89 -13.40
CA VAL A 80 3.10 -23.57 -12.40
C VAL A 80 2.30 -24.67 -13.09
N ASP A 81 2.41 -25.91 -12.62
CA ASP A 81 1.81 -27.09 -13.25
C ASP A 81 2.10 -27.17 -14.76
N GLY A 82 3.36 -26.87 -15.14
CA GLY A 82 3.81 -26.84 -16.54
C GLY A 82 3.35 -25.63 -17.36
N LYS A 83 2.50 -24.75 -16.81
CA LYS A 83 2.01 -23.55 -17.51
C LYS A 83 2.89 -22.35 -17.20
N PRO A 84 3.40 -21.63 -18.23
CA PRO A 84 4.26 -20.47 -18.00
C PRO A 84 3.51 -19.33 -17.29
N VAL A 85 4.16 -18.71 -16.33
CA VAL A 85 3.68 -17.56 -15.55
C VAL A 85 4.44 -16.32 -15.98
N ARG A 86 3.71 -15.27 -16.34
CA ARG A 86 4.30 -13.98 -16.70
C ARG A 86 3.90 -12.92 -15.68
N ALA A 87 4.82 -12.00 -15.41
CA ALA A 87 4.51 -10.81 -14.63
C ALA A 87 3.35 -10.03 -15.28
N LYS A 88 2.33 -9.70 -14.49
CA LYS A 88 1.22 -8.86 -14.96
C LYS A 88 1.60 -7.38 -14.87
N ARG A 89 1.03 -6.58 -15.77
CA ARG A 89 1.10 -5.11 -15.65
C ARG A 89 0.56 -4.69 -14.28
N LYS A 90 1.26 -3.76 -13.64
CA LYS A 90 0.78 -3.16 -12.40
C LYS A 90 -0.46 -2.32 -12.65
N ILE A 91 -1.46 -2.48 -11.80
CA ILE A 91 -2.74 -1.78 -11.85
C ILE A 91 -2.96 -1.10 -10.51
N TYR A 92 -3.40 0.15 -10.55
CA TYR A 92 -3.67 0.96 -9.37
C TYR A 92 -5.07 1.56 -9.50
N VAL A 93 -5.95 1.19 -8.61
CA VAL A 93 -7.36 1.56 -8.64
C VAL A 93 -7.73 2.34 -7.40
N ALA A 94 -8.43 3.45 -7.58
CA ALA A 94 -9.15 4.16 -6.52
C ALA A 94 -10.61 3.73 -6.56
N LEU A 95 -11.13 3.22 -5.45
CA LEU A 95 -12.51 2.83 -5.25
C LEU A 95 -13.13 3.73 -4.18
N ASN A 96 -14.35 4.23 -4.40
CA ASN A 96 -15.16 4.76 -3.33
C ASN A 96 -16.01 3.62 -2.74
N LYS A 97 -15.48 2.98 -1.68
CA LYS A 97 -16.16 1.88 -1.00
C LYS A 97 -17.44 2.40 -0.32
N PRO A 98 -18.63 1.88 -0.62
CA PRO A 98 -19.82 2.14 0.18
C PRO A 98 -19.77 1.37 1.51
N PRO A 99 -20.59 1.71 2.52
CA PRO A 99 -20.77 0.88 3.70
C PRO A 99 -21.40 -0.47 3.32
N GLY A 100 -21.35 -1.46 4.23
CA GLY A 100 -21.96 -2.77 4.02
C GLY A 100 -21.15 -3.75 3.18
N LEU A 101 -19.87 -3.45 2.88
CA LEU A 101 -18.96 -4.36 2.16
C LEU A 101 -17.69 -4.64 2.97
N VAL A 102 -17.19 -5.86 2.92
CA VAL A 102 -15.92 -6.24 3.52
C VAL A 102 -14.75 -6.11 2.54
N CYS A 103 -13.57 -5.72 3.04
CA CYS A 103 -12.33 -5.64 2.28
C CYS A 103 -11.60 -7.00 2.21
N SER A 104 -12.34 -8.09 1.98
CA SER A 104 -11.80 -9.45 1.86
C SER A 104 -12.22 -10.07 0.53
N ARG A 105 -11.41 -11.00 0.00
CA ARG A 105 -11.79 -11.80 -1.18
C ARG A 105 -12.76 -12.92 -0.85
N LYS A 106 -12.70 -13.42 0.37
CA LYS A 106 -13.62 -14.40 0.93
C LYS A 106 -14.05 -13.91 2.30
N ASP A 107 -15.29 -14.08 2.61
CA ASP A 107 -15.85 -13.78 3.91
C ASP A 107 -16.49 -15.05 4.47
N GLU A 108 -16.17 -15.39 5.71
CA GLU A 108 -16.67 -16.59 6.38
C GLU A 108 -18.16 -16.49 6.71
N PHE A 109 -18.70 -15.26 6.71
CA PHE A 109 -20.11 -14.97 6.98
C PHE A 109 -20.89 -14.65 5.70
N GLU A 110 -20.34 -14.96 4.51
CA GLU A 110 -20.97 -14.72 3.20
C GLU A 110 -21.42 -13.27 2.96
N ARG A 111 -20.81 -12.31 3.65
CA ARG A 111 -21.11 -10.88 3.43
C ARG A 111 -20.57 -10.43 2.09
N ALA A 112 -21.29 -9.50 1.46
CA ALA A 112 -20.84 -8.87 0.22
C ALA A 112 -19.45 -8.23 0.35
N THR A 113 -18.66 -8.32 -0.69
CA THR A 113 -17.26 -7.90 -0.72
C THR A 113 -17.03 -6.75 -1.69
N ILE A 114 -15.94 -6.00 -1.51
CA ILE A 114 -15.55 -4.93 -2.45
C ILE A 114 -15.27 -5.46 -3.86
N TYR A 115 -15.01 -6.76 -4.02
CA TYR A 115 -14.70 -7.37 -5.33
C TYR A 115 -15.92 -7.51 -6.23
N GLU A 116 -17.14 -7.46 -5.68
CA GLU A 116 -18.39 -7.41 -6.44
C GLU A 116 -18.57 -6.11 -7.23
N LEU A 117 -17.86 -5.03 -6.82
CA LEU A 117 -17.84 -3.75 -7.50
C LEU A 117 -16.83 -3.66 -8.65
N LEU A 118 -15.94 -4.65 -8.78
CA LEU A 118 -14.81 -4.61 -9.70
C LEU A 118 -15.03 -5.55 -10.89
N PRO A 119 -14.39 -5.28 -12.04
CA PRO A 119 -14.31 -6.24 -13.13
C PRO A 119 -13.76 -7.58 -12.65
N LYS A 120 -14.32 -8.70 -13.15
CA LYS A 120 -13.92 -10.08 -12.73
C LYS A 120 -12.43 -10.35 -12.90
N GLU A 121 -11.83 -9.83 -13.96
CA GLU A 121 -10.39 -9.95 -14.26
C GLU A 121 -9.51 -9.26 -13.20
N TRP A 122 -10.04 -8.35 -12.38
CA TRP A 122 -9.34 -7.66 -11.29
C TRP A 122 -9.45 -8.37 -9.94
N GLY A 123 -10.06 -9.54 -9.88
CA GLY A 123 -10.13 -10.34 -8.64
C GLY A 123 -8.77 -10.68 -8.02
N HIS A 124 -7.67 -10.53 -8.78
CA HIS A 124 -6.30 -10.71 -8.28
C HIS A 124 -5.73 -9.47 -7.55
N LEU A 125 -6.31 -8.29 -7.71
CA LEU A 125 -5.89 -7.10 -6.97
C LEU A 125 -6.15 -7.29 -5.47
N HIS A 126 -5.35 -6.65 -4.63
CA HIS A 126 -5.57 -6.60 -3.19
C HIS A 126 -5.81 -5.17 -2.73
N SER A 127 -6.60 -5.00 -1.67
CA SER A 127 -6.83 -3.69 -1.08
C SER A 127 -5.57 -3.18 -0.37
N VAL A 128 -5.27 -1.91 -0.53
CA VAL A 128 -4.20 -1.19 0.17
C VAL A 128 -4.72 -0.71 1.51
N GLY A 129 -4.48 -1.49 2.53
CA GLY A 129 -5.15 -1.35 3.82
C GLY A 129 -6.63 -1.76 3.74
N ARG A 130 -7.37 -1.38 4.76
CA ARG A 130 -8.79 -1.74 4.88
C ARG A 130 -9.63 -0.54 5.31
N LEU A 131 -10.91 -0.64 5.06
CA LEU A 131 -11.99 0.10 5.72
C LEU A 131 -12.91 -0.94 6.35
N ASP A 132 -13.43 -0.62 7.53
CA ASP A 132 -14.37 -1.49 8.22
C ASP A 132 -15.66 -1.65 7.42
N PHE A 133 -16.50 -2.63 7.79
CA PHE A 133 -17.77 -2.93 7.14
C PHE A 133 -18.67 -1.69 7.01
N ASN A 134 -18.84 -0.94 8.11
CA ASN A 134 -19.64 0.27 8.16
C ASN A 134 -18.88 1.56 7.87
N SER A 135 -17.60 1.48 7.43
CA SER A 135 -16.83 2.64 7.00
C SER A 135 -16.83 2.74 5.48
N GLU A 136 -16.77 3.96 4.96
CA GLU A 136 -16.88 4.25 3.53
C GLU A 136 -15.75 5.13 3.01
N GLY A 137 -15.71 5.36 1.70
CA GLY A 137 -14.82 6.32 1.05
C GLY A 137 -13.63 5.70 0.35
N LEU A 138 -12.55 6.47 0.22
CA LEU A 138 -11.41 6.17 -0.63
C LEU A 138 -10.64 4.92 -0.17
N LEU A 139 -10.54 3.94 -1.06
CA LEU A 139 -9.78 2.73 -0.88
C LEU A 139 -8.98 2.46 -2.16
N PHE A 140 -7.69 2.15 -2.04
CA PHE A 140 -6.92 1.73 -3.20
C PHE A 140 -6.86 0.21 -3.31
N LEU A 141 -6.77 -0.28 -4.56
CA LEU A 141 -6.50 -1.69 -4.87
C LEU A 141 -5.37 -1.76 -5.91
N THR A 142 -4.53 -2.78 -5.77
CA THR A 142 -3.39 -2.98 -6.67
C THR A 142 -2.91 -4.43 -6.65
N ASN A 143 -2.10 -4.82 -7.63
CA ASN A 143 -1.25 -6.02 -7.59
C ASN A 143 0.22 -5.67 -7.25
N ASP A 144 0.54 -4.40 -6.97
CA ASP A 144 1.86 -3.95 -6.54
C ASP A 144 2.00 -4.00 -5.02
N GLY A 145 2.75 -4.98 -4.53
CA GLY A 145 2.99 -5.14 -3.09
C GLY A 145 3.87 -4.05 -2.48
N GLU A 146 4.79 -3.44 -3.24
CA GLU A 146 5.65 -2.35 -2.74
C GLU A 146 4.84 -1.07 -2.56
N PHE A 147 4.02 -0.72 -3.54
CA PHE A 147 3.07 0.39 -3.43
C PHE A 147 2.15 0.22 -2.22
N SER A 148 1.59 -0.99 -2.04
CA SER A 148 0.74 -1.29 -0.88
C SER A 148 1.49 -1.13 0.44
N LEU A 149 2.73 -1.63 0.52
CA LEU A 149 3.58 -1.50 1.70
C LEU A 149 3.86 -0.03 2.02
N HIS A 150 4.22 0.76 1.01
CA HIS A 150 4.52 2.19 1.17
C HIS A 150 3.34 2.95 1.78
N LEU A 151 2.12 2.69 1.34
CA LEU A 151 0.93 3.39 1.81
C LEU A 151 0.40 2.92 3.16
N THR A 152 0.75 1.69 3.58
CA THR A 152 0.19 1.08 4.79
C THR A 152 1.15 1.01 5.96
N HIS A 153 2.45 0.93 5.70
CA HIS A 153 3.44 0.77 6.77
C HIS A 153 3.73 2.10 7.46
N PRO A 154 3.68 2.16 8.81
CA PRO A 154 3.82 3.41 9.58
C PRO A 154 5.10 4.20 9.29
N ARG A 155 6.21 3.53 8.93
CA ARG A 155 7.50 4.18 8.65
C ARG A 155 7.46 5.22 7.53
N TYR A 156 6.50 5.10 6.61
CA TYR A 156 6.39 6.02 5.47
C TYR A 156 5.49 7.23 5.75
N GLY A 157 4.81 7.25 6.90
CA GLY A 157 4.05 8.41 7.35
C GLY A 157 2.93 8.87 6.42
N VAL A 158 2.35 7.99 5.61
CA VAL A 158 1.28 8.38 4.68
C VAL A 158 -0.01 8.65 5.43
N HIS A 159 -0.35 9.92 5.54
CA HIS A 159 -1.53 10.38 6.26
C HIS A 159 -2.83 10.04 5.53
N LYS A 160 -3.90 9.80 6.29
CA LYS A 160 -5.26 9.56 5.80
C LYS A 160 -6.19 10.57 6.47
N LYS A 161 -7.07 11.21 5.67
CA LYS A 161 -8.10 12.09 6.23
C LYS A 161 -9.45 11.41 6.23
N TYR A 162 -10.13 11.60 7.33
CA TYR A 162 -11.48 11.09 7.57
C TYR A 162 -12.43 12.20 7.91
N VAL A 163 -13.67 12.08 7.46
CA VAL A 163 -14.80 12.87 7.92
C VAL A 163 -15.69 11.94 8.74
N ALA A 164 -15.84 12.27 10.01
CA ALA A 164 -16.69 11.54 10.96
C ALA A 164 -17.92 12.36 11.28
N THR A 165 -19.12 11.79 11.11
CA THR A 165 -20.36 12.29 11.68
C THR A 165 -20.59 11.57 12.99
N VAL A 166 -20.68 12.32 14.07
CA VAL A 166 -20.79 11.78 15.44
C VAL A 166 -22.04 12.31 16.14
N GLU A 167 -22.55 11.57 17.12
CA GLU A 167 -23.67 12.00 17.97
C GLU A 167 -23.25 13.15 18.88
N GLY A 168 -24.19 14.07 19.08
CA GLY A 168 -24.05 15.17 20.02
C GLY A 168 -23.08 16.25 19.57
N ARG A 169 -22.87 17.21 20.45
CA ARG A 169 -22.03 18.38 20.21
C ARG A 169 -20.58 18.11 20.60
N VAL A 170 -19.69 18.14 19.64
CA VAL A 170 -18.22 18.09 19.86
C VAL A 170 -17.70 19.48 20.14
N THR A 171 -16.89 19.62 21.20
CA THR A 171 -16.27 20.86 21.62
C THR A 171 -14.81 20.95 21.20
N GLY A 172 -14.26 22.16 21.21
CA GLY A 172 -12.81 22.38 20.96
C GLY A 172 -11.92 21.66 21.98
N ALA A 173 -12.36 21.54 23.24
CA ALA A 173 -11.62 20.79 24.27
C ALA A 173 -11.50 19.30 23.91
N MET A 174 -12.61 18.68 23.47
CA MET A 174 -12.61 17.28 23.00
C MET A 174 -11.63 17.07 21.83
N LEU A 175 -11.66 17.97 20.83
CA LEU A 175 -10.73 17.90 19.71
C LEU A 175 -9.27 18.05 20.16
N GLY A 176 -9.01 18.92 21.13
CA GLY A 176 -7.70 19.07 21.75
C GLY A 176 -7.19 17.77 22.39
N GLU A 177 -8.06 17.00 23.03
CA GLU A 177 -7.69 15.71 23.61
C GLU A 177 -7.39 14.67 22.54
N LEU A 178 -8.20 14.58 21.46
CA LEU A 178 -7.93 13.67 20.35
C LEU A 178 -6.56 13.94 19.72
N THR A 179 -6.10 15.18 19.66
CA THR A 179 -4.80 15.57 19.08
C THR A 179 -3.63 15.47 20.06
N ARG A 180 -3.87 15.64 21.36
CA ARG A 180 -2.86 15.32 22.39
C ARG A 180 -2.62 13.81 22.50
N GLY A 181 -3.65 13.04 22.23
CA GLY A 181 -3.67 11.59 22.33
C GLY A 181 -4.31 11.12 23.63
N VAL A 182 -5.08 10.05 23.50
CA VAL A 182 -5.82 9.40 24.59
C VAL A 182 -5.35 7.97 24.78
N PHE A 183 -5.40 7.47 26.01
CA PHE A 183 -5.15 6.07 26.30
C PHE A 183 -6.52 5.36 26.38
N TYR A 184 -6.75 4.40 25.50
CA TYR A 184 -8.03 3.70 25.43
C TYR A 184 -7.83 2.22 25.10
N LEU A 185 -8.43 1.34 25.92
CA LEU A 185 -8.30 -0.12 25.79
C LEU A 185 -6.83 -0.60 25.68
N GLY A 186 -5.95 -0.05 26.53
CA GLY A 186 -4.54 -0.44 26.59
C GLY A 186 -3.66 0.13 25.48
N GLU A 187 -4.19 1.00 24.61
CA GLU A 187 -3.43 1.60 23.52
C GLU A 187 -3.50 3.12 23.55
N LYS A 188 -2.38 3.78 23.20
CA LYS A 188 -2.35 5.20 22.90
C LYS A 188 -2.88 5.45 21.50
N LEU A 189 -3.94 6.22 21.37
CA LEU A 189 -4.56 6.66 20.12
C LEU A 189 -4.38 8.16 19.97
N LYS A 190 -4.17 8.63 18.73
CA LYS A 190 -3.90 10.06 18.47
C LYS A 190 -4.30 10.41 17.04
N ALA A 191 -5.01 11.53 16.88
CA ALA A 191 -5.15 12.19 15.59
C ALA A 191 -4.01 13.20 15.40
N GLU A 192 -3.42 13.29 14.22
CA GLU A 192 -2.42 14.32 13.93
C GLU A 192 -3.06 15.71 13.86
N LYS A 193 -4.27 15.78 13.30
CA LYS A 193 -5.10 16.98 13.26
C LYS A 193 -6.56 16.62 13.45
N ALA A 194 -7.31 17.50 14.09
CA ALA A 194 -8.75 17.42 14.22
C ALA A 194 -9.36 18.80 14.00
N ARG A 195 -10.40 18.90 13.17
CA ARG A 195 -11.08 20.15 12.85
C ARG A 195 -12.59 19.93 12.86
N LEU A 196 -13.29 20.79 13.57
CA LEU A 196 -14.75 20.84 13.55
C LEU A 196 -15.21 21.45 12.22
N ILE A 197 -16.03 20.72 11.46
CA ILE A 197 -16.67 21.23 10.23
C ILE A 197 -18.00 21.90 10.60
N SER A 198 -18.84 21.19 11.38
CA SER A 198 -20.11 21.70 11.87
C SER A 198 -20.48 21.04 13.18
N ALA A 199 -21.29 21.69 14.01
CA ALA A 199 -21.84 21.14 15.23
C ALA A 199 -23.27 21.65 15.47
N SER A 200 -24.13 20.74 15.90
CA SER A 200 -25.47 21.01 16.45
C SER A 200 -25.60 20.31 17.80
N GLN A 201 -26.74 20.42 18.44
CA GLN A 201 -26.99 19.68 19.67
C GLN A 201 -27.11 18.15 19.44
N SER A 202 -27.58 17.74 18.28
CA SER A 202 -27.82 16.32 17.96
C SER A 202 -26.63 15.63 17.27
N GLN A 203 -25.81 16.39 16.53
CA GLN A 203 -24.67 15.81 15.81
C GLN A 203 -23.58 16.83 15.51
N SER A 204 -22.38 16.33 15.32
CA SER A 204 -21.22 17.09 14.83
C SER A 204 -20.53 16.38 13.67
N VAL A 205 -19.91 17.18 12.79
CA VAL A 205 -19.07 16.66 11.69
C VAL A 205 -17.65 17.11 11.94
N VAL A 206 -16.73 16.15 12.02
CA VAL A 206 -15.33 16.37 12.36
C VAL A 206 -14.43 15.79 11.28
N GLU A 207 -13.47 16.57 10.81
CA GLU A 207 -12.37 16.08 9.97
C GLU A 207 -11.19 15.71 10.86
N LEU A 208 -10.62 14.51 10.64
CA LEU A 208 -9.42 14.04 11.33
C LEU A 208 -8.36 13.63 10.31
N GLU A 209 -7.10 13.94 10.64
CA GLU A 209 -5.92 13.44 9.93
C GLU A 209 -5.22 12.40 10.81
N MET A 210 -4.99 11.21 10.26
CA MET A 210 -4.41 10.05 10.94
C MET A 210 -3.11 9.64 10.27
N ALA A 211 -2.04 9.42 11.04
CA ALA A 211 -0.78 8.86 10.53
C ALA A 211 -0.77 7.33 10.56
N HIS A 212 -1.54 6.74 11.48
CA HIS A 212 -1.62 5.29 11.67
C HIS A 212 -2.95 4.75 11.12
N GLY A 213 -3.15 3.46 11.19
CA GLY A 213 -4.38 2.77 10.78
C GLY A 213 -4.63 1.59 11.72
N LYS A 214 -4.60 1.85 13.04
CA LYS A 214 -4.92 0.85 14.05
C LYS A 214 -6.36 0.37 13.89
N TYR A 215 -6.65 -0.77 14.48
CA TYR A 215 -8.01 -1.32 14.45
C TYR A 215 -9.02 -0.34 15.03
N HIS A 216 -10.02 0.03 14.23
CA HIS A 216 -11.11 0.97 14.56
C HIS A 216 -10.62 2.30 15.18
N GLU A 217 -9.44 2.79 14.82
CA GLU A 217 -8.74 3.87 15.52
C GLU A 217 -9.59 5.15 15.67
N VAL A 218 -10.22 5.62 14.61
CA VAL A 218 -11.06 6.82 14.65
C VAL A 218 -12.30 6.59 15.54
N ARG A 219 -12.95 5.43 15.47
CA ARG A 219 -14.10 5.11 16.31
C ARG A 219 -13.74 5.08 17.77
N ARG A 220 -12.65 4.40 18.11
CA ARG A 220 -12.10 4.30 19.48
C ARG A 220 -11.66 5.66 20.04
N LEU A 221 -11.14 6.56 19.19
CA LEU A 221 -10.85 7.94 19.59
C LEU A 221 -12.10 8.66 20.08
N PHE A 222 -13.22 8.58 19.35
CA PHE A 222 -14.47 9.18 19.77
C PHE A 222 -15.13 8.45 20.95
N GLU A 223 -15.05 7.12 20.99
CA GLU A 223 -15.54 6.30 22.10
C GLU A 223 -14.85 6.67 23.43
N SER A 224 -13.55 7.00 23.41
CA SER A 224 -12.84 7.49 24.59
C SER A 224 -13.42 8.78 25.16
N GLN A 225 -14.11 9.57 24.34
CA GLN A 225 -14.83 10.79 24.70
C GLN A 225 -16.35 10.55 24.94
N ARG A 226 -16.76 9.27 25.00
CA ARG A 226 -18.17 8.84 25.11
C ARG A 226 -19.06 9.35 23.96
N VAL A 227 -18.48 9.46 22.76
CA VAL A 227 -19.14 9.93 21.55
C VAL A 227 -19.24 8.81 20.54
N THR A 228 -20.44 8.59 19.97
CA THR A 228 -20.69 7.54 18.97
C THR A 228 -20.48 8.06 17.56
N VAL A 229 -19.68 7.32 16.77
CA VAL A 229 -19.49 7.62 15.34
C VAL A 229 -20.61 6.97 14.52
N LYS A 230 -21.51 7.78 13.95
CA LYS A 230 -22.60 7.33 13.07
C LYS A 230 -22.10 7.03 11.64
N ARG A 231 -21.30 7.91 11.08
CA ARG A 231 -20.75 7.78 9.73
C ARG A 231 -19.27 8.06 9.74
N LEU A 232 -18.49 7.25 9.05
CA LEU A 232 -17.05 7.43 8.92
C LEU A 232 -16.62 7.27 7.45
N GLN A 233 -16.16 8.36 6.86
CA GLN A 233 -15.73 8.39 5.47
C GLN A 233 -14.26 8.75 5.37
N ARG A 234 -13.46 7.92 4.69
CA ARG A 234 -12.09 8.28 4.32
C ARG A 234 -12.10 9.12 3.05
N VAL A 235 -11.74 10.38 3.16
CA VAL A 235 -11.82 11.34 2.05
C VAL A 235 -10.48 11.59 1.37
N GLN A 236 -9.34 11.15 1.96
CA GLN A 236 -8.02 11.35 1.37
C GLN A 236 -7.02 10.31 1.86
N ILE A 237 -6.09 9.91 0.99
CA ILE A 237 -4.89 9.11 1.29
C ILE A 237 -3.70 9.82 0.65
N GLY A 238 -2.69 10.21 1.45
CA GLY A 238 -1.58 11.03 0.98
C GLY A 238 -2.10 12.31 0.31
N LYS A 239 -1.70 12.55 -0.94
CA LYS A 239 -2.16 13.70 -1.73
C LYS A 239 -3.46 13.44 -2.50
N ILE A 240 -3.94 12.21 -2.60
CA ILE A 240 -5.11 11.85 -3.42
C ILE A 240 -6.39 11.99 -2.62
N LYS A 241 -7.29 12.81 -3.12
CA LYS A 241 -8.63 13.04 -2.56
C LYS A 241 -9.67 12.14 -3.23
N LEU A 242 -10.72 11.81 -2.48
CA LEU A 242 -11.89 11.10 -3.01
C LEU A 242 -12.56 11.86 -4.16
N GLY A 243 -12.68 13.20 -4.01
CA GLY A 243 -13.27 14.08 -5.02
C GLY A 243 -14.71 13.67 -5.37
N GLU A 244 -15.03 13.76 -6.65
CA GLU A 244 -16.34 13.48 -7.25
C GLU A 244 -16.62 11.97 -7.49
N LEU A 245 -15.72 11.08 -7.06
CA LEU A 245 -15.90 9.63 -7.26
C LEU A 245 -17.12 9.15 -6.47
N ARG A 246 -18.19 8.76 -7.16
CA ARG A 246 -19.46 8.34 -6.54
C ARG A 246 -19.29 7.01 -5.75
N PRO A 247 -20.09 6.76 -4.70
CA PRO A 247 -20.09 5.50 -3.97
C PRO A 247 -20.27 4.29 -4.90
N GLY A 248 -19.49 3.23 -4.68
CA GLY A 248 -19.48 2.02 -5.49
C GLY A 248 -18.75 2.15 -6.84
N LYS A 249 -18.26 3.34 -7.20
CA LYS A 249 -17.50 3.55 -8.43
C LYS A 249 -16.01 3.54 -8.17
N TRP A 250 -15.26 3.24 -9.23
CA TRP A 250 -13.81 3.16 -9.23
C TRP A 250 -13.22 3.88 -10.45
N ARG A 251 -11.95 4.24 -10.36
CA ARG A 251 -11.13 4.72 -11.47
C ARG A 251 -9.70 4.24 -11.35
N ILE A 252 -8.98 4.20 -12.44
CA ILE A 252 -7.54 3.96 -12.44
C ILE A 252 -6.84 5.23 -11.96
N LEU A 253 -5.77 5.08 -11.17
CA LEU A 253 -4.88 6.17 -10.79
C LEU A 253 -3.99 6.55 -11.98
N THR A 254 -3.76 7.84 -12.17
CA THR A 254 -2.82 8.36 -13.16
C THR A 254 -1.37 8.22 -12.69
N GLU A 255 -0.41 8.22 -13.61
CA GLU A 255 1.03 8.15 -13.26
C GLU A 255 1.48 9.29 -12.32
N PRO A 256 1.05 10.57 -12.49
CA PRO A 256 1.34 11.62 -11.52
C PRO A 256 0.78 11.34 -10.13
N GLU A 257 -0.43 10.77 -10.03
CA GLU A 257 -1.02 10.39 -8.75
C GLU A 257 -0.20 9.29 -8.07
N ILE A 258 0.17 8.24 -8.81
CA ILE A 258 1.00 7.13 -8.31
C ILE A 258 2.34 7.68 -7.81
N SER A 259 3.03 8.48 -8.62
CA SER A 259 4.31 9.09 -8.26
C SER A 259 4.21 9.96 -7.00
N SER A 260 3.12 10.71 -6.85
CA SER A 260 2.89 11.58 -5.69
C SER A 260 2.66 10.83 -4.38
N LEU A 261 2.35 9.54 -4.44
CA LEU A 261 2.09 8.69 -3.28
C LEU A 261 3.33 7.93 -2.79
N ILE A 262 4.35 7.78 -3.65
CA ILE A 262 5.57 7.01 -3.35
C ILE A 262 6.84 7.88 -3.28
N SER A 263 6.70 9.18 -3.57
CA SER A 263 7.77 10.21 -3.47
C SER A 263 8.04 10.64 -2.03
#